data_f8487a125943f39d3099accef4b93f4b
#
_entry.id   f8487a125943f39d3099accef4b93f4b
#
_cell.length_a   1.000
_cell.length_b   1.000
_cell.length_c   1.000
_cell.angle_alpha   90.00
_cell.angle_beta   90.00
_cell.angle_gamma   90.00
#
_symmetry.space_group_name_H-M   'P 1'
#
loop_
_entity.id
_entity.type
_entity.pdbx_description
1 polymer ?
#
loop_
_entity_poly.entity_id
_entity_poly.type
_entity_poly.pdbx_seq_one_letter_code
_entity_poly.pdbx_strand_id
1 'polypeptide(L)'
;MTGRDLGRYRCAFFPNKVGGSAGWVERSKLQPLPVATPSLQDWVGHWKDGDNGLRISVQGGQLQVEGDAYWPSANPTPEQRPYGPNLGQVEAHAIPRGADVEFAEDTCRVRVHSLGDVLIVSDNSECGGMNVRFNGVYRRAGKR
;
A
#
# COMPACT_ATOMS: atom_id res chain seq x y z
N MET A 1 3.18 12.72 2.98
CA MET A 1 4.06 11.96 2.02
C MET A 1 4.44 12.87 0.88
N THR A 2 5.66 12.78 0.44
CA THR A 2 6.20 13.69 -0.58
C THR A 2 6.83 12.91 -1.74
N GLY A 3 6.71 13.45 -2.95
CA GLY A 3 7.22 12.88 -4.18
C GLY A 3 8.20 13.80 -4.90
N ARG A 4 7.98 14.04 -6.19
CA ARG A 4 8.86 14.86 -7.06
C ARG A 4 8.93 16.31 -6.63
N ASP A 5 10.05 16.93 -6.94
CA ASP A 5 10.23 18.39 -6.86
C ASP A 5 9.98 19.05 -8.22
N LEU A 6 9.37 20.23 -8.17
CA LEU A 6 9.22 21.14 -9.29
C LEU A 6 9.59 22.55 -8.81
N GLY A 7 10.83 22.95 -9.05
CA GLY A 7 11.37 24.19 -8.53
C GLY A 7 11.25 24.27 -7.00
N ARG A 8 10.57 25.30 -6.50
CA ARG A 8 10.33 25.48 -5.06
C ARG A 8 9.20 24.62 -4.48
N TYR A 9 8.47 23.87 -5.32
CA TYR A 9 7.34 23.05 -4.90
C TYR A 9 7.73 21.58 -4.87
N ARG A 10 7.03 20.83 -4.00
CA ARG A 10 7.13 19.38 -3.88
C ARG A 10 5.73 18.78 -3.98
N CYS A 11 5.58 17.72 -4.78
CA CYS A 11 4.36 16.94 -4.81
C CYS A 11 4.15 16.29 -3.46
N ALA A 12 2.99 16.49 -2.86
CA ALA A 12 2.61 15.92 -1.57
C ALA A 12 1.26 15.22 -1.69
N PHE A 13 1.10 14.15 -0.93
CA PHE A 13 -0.15 13.43 -0.78
C PHE A 13 -0.57 13.45 0.68
N PHE A 14 -1.82 13.80 0.91
CA PHE A 14 -2.45 13.77 2.23
C PHE A 14 -3.60 12.78 2.21
N PRO A 15 -3.52 11.67 2.95
CA PRO A 15 -4.59 10.69 3.04
C PRO A 15 -5.77 11.24 3.84
N ASN A 16 -6.98 10.99 3.38
CA ASN A 16 -8.22 11.36 4.05
C ASN A 16 -9.24 10.20 3.99
N LYS A 17 -10.45 10.41 4.53
CA LYS A 17 -11.49 9.36 4.64
C LYS A 17 -11.98 8.81 3.30
N VAL A 18 -11.77 9.54 2.21
CA VAL A 18 -12.22 9.15 0.85
C VAL A 18 -11.05 8.82 -0.09
N GLY A 19 -9.88 8.50 0.48
CA GLY A 19 -8.69 8.11 -0.27
C GLY A 19 -7.53 9.06 -0.08
N GLY A 20 -7.67 10.32 -0.44
CA GLY A 20 -6.62 11.32 -0.24
C GLY A 20 -6.66 12.46 -1.25
N SER A 21 -5.81 13.44 -1.01
CA SER A 21 -5.61 14.59 -1.88
C SER A 21 -4.14 14.74 -2.23
N ALA A 22 -3.84 14.93 -3.51
CA ALA A 22 -2.50 15.23 -3.97
C ALA A 22 -2.41 16.67 -4.46
N GLY A 23 -1.25 17.30 -4.27
CA GLY A 23 -1.02 18.67 -4.71
C GLY A 23 0.44 19.10 -4.59
N TRP A 24 0.71 20.31 -5.02
CA TRP A 24 2.02 20.94 -4.93
C TRP A 24 2.10 21.85 -3.71
N VAL A 25 3.05 21.57 -2.84
CA VAL A 25 3.29 22.34 -1.60
C VAL A 25 4.66 23.00 -1.68
N GLU A 26 4.77 24.24 -1.27
CA GLU A 26 6.06 24.91 -1.15
C GLU A 26 6.99 24.13 -0.20
N ARG A 27 8.21 23.84 -0.63
CA ARG A 27 9.17 23.06 0.17
C ARG A 27 9.48 23.71 1.52
N SER A 28 9.47 25.04 1.57
CA SER A 28 9.66 25.79 2.82
C SER A 28 8.56 25.57 3.87
N LYS A 29 7.40 25.05 3.46
CA LYS A 29 6.27 24.71 4.33
C LYS A 29 6.29 23.24 4.81
N LEU A 30 7.25 22.45 4.34
CA LEU A 30 7.38 21.04 4.66
C LEU A 30 8.53 20.84 5.66
N GLN A 31 8.23 20.14 6.74
CA GLN A 31 9.24 19.69 7.69
C GLN A 31 9.45 18.18 7.52
N PRO A 32 10.66 17.71 7.18
CA PRO A 32 10.97 16.30 7.18
C PRO A 32 10.78 15.69 8.57
N LEU A 33 10.05 14.59 8.65
CA LEU A 33 9.97 13.80 9.86
C LEU A 33 10.96 12.63 9.72
N PRO A 34 11.83 12.41 10.71
CA PRO A 34 12.70 11.24 10.72
C PRO A 34 11.83 9.99 10.89
N VAL A 35 11.92 9.07 9.93
CA VAL A 35 11.30 7.74 10.02
C VAL A 35 12.43 6.75 10.30
N ALA A 36 12.34 6.06 11.42
CA ALA A 36 13.30 5.02 11.76
C ALA A 36 13.19 3.85 10.75
N THR A 37 14.32 3.21 10.46
CA THR A 37 14.30 1.96 9.69
C THR A 37 13.51 0.91 10.47
N PRO A 38 12.46 0.31 9.90
CA PRO A 38 11.63 -0.65 10.60
C PRO A 38 12.40 -1.95 10.87
N SER A 39 12.18 -2.52 12.05
CA SER A 39 12.51 -3.93 12.33
C SER A 39 11.51 -4.83 11.60
N LEU A 40 11.79 -6.14 11.49
CA LEU A 40 10.84 -7.10 10.93
C LEU A 40 9.48 -7.05 11.64
N GLN A 41 9.48 -6.86 12.95
CA GLN A 41 8.26 -6.82 13.76
C GLN A 41 7.40 -5.58 13.48
N ASP A 42 7.98 -4.48 13.03
CA ASP A 42 7.24 -3.26 12.69
C ASP A 42 6.37 -3.42 11.43
N TRP A 43 6.67 -4.39 10.57
CA TRP A 43 5.87 -4.73 9.40
C TRP A 43 4.64 -5.58 9.74
N VAL A 44 4.70 -6.35 10.83
CA VAL A 44 3.68 -7.35 11.18
C VAL A 44 2.35 -6.70 11.48
N GLY A 45 1.30 -7.24 10.87
CA GLY A 45 -0.08 -6.82 11.14
C GLY A 45 -1.00 -6.97 9.94
N HIS A 46 -2.23 -6.56 10.15
CA HIS A 46 -3.23 -6.42 9.10
C HIS A 46 -3.31 -4.95 8.69
N TRP A 47 -2.98 -4.68 7.45
CA TRP A 47 -2.94 -3.35 6.86
C TRP A 47 -4.06 -3.21 5.85
N LYS A 48 -4.78 -2.10 5.85
CA LYS A 48 -5.94 -1.88 4.98
C LYS A 48 -5.92 -0.50 4.32
N ASP A 49 -6.42 -0.48 3.08
CA ASP A 49 -6.82 0.72 2.36
C ASP A 49 -8.17 0.44 1.67
N GLY A 50 -9.26 0.97 2.25
CA GLY A 50 -10.60 0.59 1.85
C GLY A 50 -10.86 -0.92 2.01
N ASP A 51 -11.26 -1.57 0.92
CA ASP A 51 -11.51 -3.01 0.87
C ASP A 51 -10.22 -3.82 0.69
N ASN A 52 -9.16 -3.20 0.16
CA ASN A 52 -7.89 -3.87 -0.03
C ASN A 52 -7.19 -4.14 1.31
N GLY A 53 -6.50 -5.26 1.39
CA GLY A 53 -5.80 -5.66 2.59
C GLY A 53 -4.47 -6.37 2.33
N LEU A 54 -3.53 -6.18 3.25
CA LEU A 54 -2.29 -6.94 3.35
C LEU A 54 -2.15 -7.46 4.77
N ARG A 55 -1.98 -8.76 4.93
CA ARG A 55 -1.57 -9.39 6.18
C ARG A 55 -0.11 -9.74 6.09
N ILE A 56 0.69 -9.13 6.94
CA ILE A 56 2.13 -9.33 6.98
C ILE A 56 2.49 -10.03 8.28
N SER A 57 3.24 -11.11 8.18
CA SER A 57 3.81 -11.86 9.29
C SER A 57 5.30 -12.09 9.10
N VAL A 58 5.97 -12.60 10.13
CA VAL A 58 7.36 -13.01 10.04
C VAL A 58 7.43 -14.54 10.10
N GLN A 59 8.10 -15.13 9.13
CA GLN A 59 8.35 -16.56 9.07
C GLN A 59 9.77 -16.84 8.59
N GLY A 60 10.55 -17.58 9.37
CA GLY A 60 11.91 -17.94 9.00
C GLY A 60 12.84 -16.74 8.76
N GLY A 61 12.68 -15.64 9.50
CA GLY A 61 13.48 -14.42 9.33
C GLY A 61 13.12 -13.57 8.10
N GLN A 62 12.02 -13.87 7.42
CA GLN A 62 11.48 -13.15 6.28
C GLN A 62 10.09 -12.63 6.59
N LEU A 63 9.66 -11.62 5.84
CA LEU A 63 8.26 -11.22 5.80
C LEU A 63 7.49 -12.16 4.89
N GLN A 64 6.33 -12.59 5.34
CA GLN A 64 5.31 -13.24 4.53
C GLN A 64 4.14 -12.28 4.37
N VAL A 65 3.63 -12.14 3.15
CA VAL A 65 2.42 -11.37 2.85
C VAL A 65 1.33 -12.28 2.29
N GLU A 66 0.10 -12.02 2.73
CA GLU A 66 -1.14 -12.46 2.10
C GLU A 66 -1.96 -11.20 1.82
N GLY A 67 -2.32 -10.96 0.57
CA GLY A 67 -3.02 -9.75 0.17
C GLY A 67 -4.19 -10.01 -0.74
N ASP A 68 -5.24 -9.19 -0.56
CA ASP A 68 -6.42 -9.16 -1.40
C ASP A 68 -6.69 -7.72 -1.87
N ALA A 69 -7.02 -7.59 -3.14
CA ALA A 69 -7.43 -6.33 -3.75
C ALA A 69 -8.66 -6.53 -4.63
N TYR A 70 -9.52 -5.51 -4.71
CA TYR A 70 -10.82 -5.61 -5.36
C TYR A 70 -11.07 -4.44 -6.30
N TRP A 71 -11.84 -4.68 -7.37
CA TRP A 71 -12.37 -3.64 -8.23
C TRP A 71 -13.81 -3.97 -8.66
N PRO A 72 -14.78 -3.03 -8.54
CA PRO A 72 -14.66 -1.67 -7.98
C PRO A 72 -14.63 -1.64 -6.45
N SER A 73 -15.07 -2.69 -5.78
CA SER A 73 -15.06 -2.90 -4.33
C SER A 73 -15.17 -4.39 -4.01
N ALA A 74 -15.05 -4.80 -2.75
CA ALA A 74 -15.22 -6.20 -2.34
C ALA A 74 -16.67 -6.69 -2.54
N ASN A 75 -17.64 -5.78 -2.43
CA ASN A 75 -19.07 -6.07 -2.58
C ASN A 75 -19.75 -5.08 -3.52
N PRO A 76 -19.48 -5.14 -4.84
CA PRO A 76 -20.10 -4.24 -5.80
C PRO A 76 -21.60 -4.54 -5.94
N THR A 77 -22.37 -3.51 -6.22
CA THR A 77 -23.80 -3.71 -6.56
C THR A 77 -23.93 -4.43 -7.92
N PRO A 78 -25.09 -5.11 -8.16
CA PRO A 78 -25.34 -5.76 -9.47
C PRO A 78 -25.21 -4.80 -10.67
N GLU A 79 -25.55 -3.50 -10.49
CA GLU A 79 -25.42 -2.48 -11.52
C GLU A 79 -23.95 -2.13 -11.81
N GLN A 80 -23.09 -2.17 -10.78
CA GLN A 80 -21.66 -1.97 -10.93
C GLN A 80 -20.98 -3.19 -11.56
N ARG A 81 -21.29 -4.38 -11.07
CA ARG A 81 -20.72 -5.66 -11.50
C ARG A 81 -21.69 -6.82 -11.25
N PRO A 82 -22.46 -7.26 -12.27
CA PRO A 82 -23.46 -8.33 -12.10
C PRO A 82 -22.86 -9.69 -11.71
N TYR A 83 -21.57 -9.90 -11.98
CA TYR A 83 -20.86 -11.17 -11.69
C TYR A 83 -19.86 -11.05 -10.53
N GLY A 84 -20.00 -10.01 -9.70
CA GLY A 84 -19.10 -9.76 -8.59
C GLY A 84 -17.83 -8.97 -8.96
N PRO A 85 -16.93 -8.74 -8.01
CA PRO A 85 -15.71 -7.95 -8.22
C PRO A 85 -14.68 -8.66 -9.07
N ASN A 86 -13.80 -7.88 -9.70
CA ASN A 86 -12.50 -8.40 -10.08
C ASN A 86 -11.64 -8.50 -8.83
N LEU A 87 -10.93 -9.59 -8.71
CA LEU A 87 -10.08 -9.93 -7.56
C LEU A 87 -8.62 -9.96 -7.97
N GLY A 88 -7.77 -9.45 -7.10
CA GLY A 88 -6.32 -9.66 -7.12
C GLY A 88 -5.86 -10.24 -5.79
N GLN A 89 -4.89 -11.11 -5.86
CA GLN A 89 -4.28 -11.75 -4.69
C GLN A 89 -2.77 -11.74 -4.81
N VAL A 90 -2.10 -11.75 -3.69
CA VAL A 90 -0.65 -11.97 -3.59
C VAL A 90 -0.34 -12.78 -2.35
N GLU A 91 0.46 -13.83 -2.51
CA GLU A 91 1.05 -14.61 -1.43
C GLU A 91 2.54 -14.78 -1.72
N ALA A 92 3.39 -14.19 -0.90
CA ALA A 92 4.82 -14.19 -1.15
C ALA A 92 5.63 -13.99 0.14
N HIS A 93 6.92 -14.33 0.04
CA HIS A 93 7.92 -14.07 1.07
C HIS A 93 8.96 -13.10 0.53
N ALA A 94 9.47 -12.21 1.38
CA ALA A 94 10.55 -11.30 1.01
C ALA A 94 11.34 -10.82 2.23
N ILE A 95 12.58 -10.42 2.00
CA ILE A 95 13.44 -9.77 2.99
C ILE A 95 13.40 -8.27 2.71
N PRO A 96 12.99 -7.43 3.67
CA PRO A 96 13.00 -5.99 3.49
C PRO A 96 14.43 -5.44 3.40
N ARG A 97 14.58 -4.36 2.65
CA ARG A 97 15.81 -3.57 2.56
C ARG A 97 15.54 -2.16 3.10
N GLY A 98 15.94 -1.91 4.34
CA GLY A 98 15.58 -0.68 5.01
C GLY A 98 14.06 -0.56 5.20
N ALA A 99 13.48 0.50 4.68
CA ALA A 99 12.04 0.75 4.74
C ALA A 99 11.26 0.19 3.52
N ASP A 100 11.92 -0.56 2.63
CA ASP A 100 11.33 -1.06 1.39
C ASP A 100 11.30 -2.58 1.35
N VAL A 101 10.23 -3.14 0.80
CA VAL A 101 10.13 -4.55 0.46
C VAL A 101 9.36 -4.73 -0.85
N GLU A 102 9.78 -5.68 -1.68
CA GLU A 102 9.05 -6.11 -2.86
C GLU A 102 8.66 -7.58 -2.69
N PHE A 103 7.35 -7.81 -2.72
CA PHE A 103 6.78 -9.15 -2.76
C PHE A 103 6.51 -9.54 -4.20
N ALA A 104 6.93 -10.74 -4.59
CA ALA A 104 6.84 -11.24 -5.95
C ALA A 104 6.18 -12.61 -5.96
N GLU A 105 5.13 -12.75 -6.77
CA GLU A 105 4.44 -14.00 -7.05
C GLU A 105 4.13 -14.06 -8.56
N ASP A 106 4.67 -15.04 -9.25
CA ASP A 106 4.61 -15.14 -10.72
C ASP A 106 5.01 -13.82 -11.41
N THR A 107 4.07 -13.19 -12.11
CA THR A 107 4.27 -11.88 -12.75
C THR A 107 3.92 -10.69 -11.83
N CYS A 108 3.16 -10.94 -10.75
CA CYS A 108 2.77 -9.91 -9.78
C CYS A 108 3.98 -9.38 -9.00
N ARG A 109 4.06 -8.07 -8.85
CA ARG A 109 5.04 -7.39 -7.99
C ARG A 109 4.32 -6.35 -7.16
N VAL A 110 4.40 -6.50 -5.85
CA VAL A 110 3.85 -5.54 -4.88
C VAL A 110 5.00 -4.92 -4.10
N ARG A 111 5.20 -3.63 -4.28
CA ARG A 111 6.19 -2.84 -3.56
C ARG A 111 5.57 -2.14 -2.40
N VAL A 112 6.20 -2.24 -1.26
CA VAL A 112 5.73 -1.64 -0.01
C VAL A 112 6.85 -0.81 0.61
N HIS A 113 6.55 0.46 0.90
CA HIS A 113 7.42 1.36 1.62
C HIS A 113 6.81 1.70 2.98
N SER A 114 7.56 1.46 4.06
CA SER A 114 7.09 1.75 5.42
C SER A 114 7.42 3.19 5.81
N LEU A 115 6.41 3.89 6.31
CA LEU A 115 6.53 5.20 6.95
C LEU A 115 6.08 5.15 8.43
N GLY A 116 6.38 4.07 9.13
CA GLY A 116 5.96 3.85 10.50
C GLY A 116 4.51 3.40 10.60
N ASP A 117 3.59 4.32 10.81
CA ASP A 117 2.16 4.01 11.01
C ASP A 117 1.38 3.76 9.70
N VAL A 118 2.02 3.95 8.56
CA VAL A 118 1.41 3.72 7.24
C VAL A 118 2.36 2.97 6.33
N LEU A 119 1.80 2.20 5.40
CA LEU A 119 2.52 1.62 4.28
C LEU A 119 2.07 2.30 2.98
N ILE A 120 3.04 2.67 2.15
CA ILE A 120 2.79 3.07 0.77
C ILE A 120 2.93 1.83 -0.09
N VAL A 121 1.87 1.47 -0.77
CA VAL A 121 1.83 0.26 -1.60
C VAL A 121 1.65 0.62 -3.06
N SER A 122 2.38 -0.03 -3.93
CA SER A 122 2.22 0.03 -5.37
C SER A 122 2.44 -1.34 -5.99
N ASP A 123 1.77 -1.62 -7.10
CA ASP A 123 1.96 -2.84 -7.87
C ASP A 123 2.34 -2.55 -9.32
N ASN A 124 2.69 -3.62 -10.05
CA ASN A 124 3.04 -3.55 -11.46
C ASN A 124 1.85 -3.78 -12.41
N SER A 125 0.61 -3.76 -11.90
CA SER A 125 -0.63 -4.01 -12.66
C SER A 125 -0.85 -5.46 -13.11
N GLU A 126 -0.06 -6.40 -12.61
CA GLU A 126 -0.11 -7.83 -12.95
C GLU A 126 -0.63 -8.70 -11.79
N CYS A 127 -1.24 -8.07 -10.77
CA CYS A 127 -1.62 -8.74 -9.53
C CYS A 127 -3.10 -9.16 -9.47
N GLY A 128 -3.80 -9.16 -10.59
CA GLY A 128 -5.20 -9.58 -10.58
C GLY A 128 -5.96 -9.21 -11.84
N GLY A 129 -7.28 -9.27 -11.74
CA GLY A 129 -8.20 -8.95 -12.83
C GLY A 129 -8.12 -7.48 -13.28
N MET A 130 -8.87 -7.19 -14.34
CA MET A 130 -8.89 -5.83 -14.93
C MET A 130 -9.21 -4.76 -13.89
N ASN A 131 -8.42 -3.69 -13.88
CA ASN A 131 -8.52 -2.54 -12.98
C ASN A 131 -8.21 -2.82 -11.49
N VAL A 132 -7.89 -4.06 -11.12
CA VAL A 132 -7.43 -4.35 -9.75
C VAL A 132 -6.07 -3.72 -9.52
N ARG A 133 -5.89 -3.09 -8.37
CA ARG A 133 -4.63 -2.47 -7.93
C ARG A 133 -4.49 -2.61 -6.42
N PHE A 134 -3.29 -2.96 -5.99
CA PHE A 134 -2.89 -2.85 -4.59
C PHE A 134 -2.44 -1.42 -4.22
N ASN A 135 -2.34 -0.53 -5.20
CA ASN A 135 -1.85 0.84 -4.99
C ASN A 135 -2.66 1.56 -3.92
N GLY A 136 -2.00 2.13 -2.94
CA GLY A 136 -2.68 2.91 -1.90
C GLY A 136 -1.83 3.22 -0.69
N VAL A 137 -2.50 3.77 0.32
CA VAL A 137 -1.94 4.14 1.61
C VAL A 137 -2.61 3.31 2.69
N TYR A 138 -1.94 2.26 3.09
CA TYR A 138 -2.47 1.28 4.02
C TYR A 138 -2.20 1.69 5.47
N ARG A 139 -3.16 1.45 6.33
CA ARG A 139 -3.09 1.67 7.78
C ARG A 139 -3.37 0.38 8.53
N ARG A 140 -2.83 0.25 9.73
CA ARG A 140 -3.12 -0.91 10.57
C ARG A 140 -4.61 -0.99 10.86
N ALA A 141 -5.22 -2.14 10.58
CA ALA A 141 -6.57 -2.44 11.02
C ALA A 141 -6.58 -2.66 12.54
N GLY A 142 -7.57 -2.10 13.24
CA GLY A 142 -7.75 -2.34 14.67
C GLY A 142 -7.01 -1.41 15.62
N LYS A 143 -6.19 -0.48 15.16
CA LYS A 143 -5.77 0.68 15.99
C LYS A 143 -6.79 1.80 15.82
N ARG A 144 -7.63 1.94 16.78
CA ARG A 144 -8.48 3.13 16.97
C ARG A 144 -7.68 4.23 17.65
#